data_00e7c862e3f4583deecc378225d8fd77
#
_entry.id   00e7c862e3f4583deecc378225d8fd77
#
_cell.length_a   1.000
_cell.length_b   1.000
_cell.length_c   1.000
_cell.angle_alpha   90.00
_cell.angle_beta   90.00
_cell.angle_gamma   90.00
#
_symmetry.space_group_name_H-M   'P 1'
#
loop_
_entity.id
_entity.type
_entity.pdbx_description
1 polymer ?
#
loop_
_entity_poly.entity_id
_entity_poly.type
_entity_poly.pdbx_seq_one_letter_code
_entity_poly.pdbx_strand_id
1 'polypeptide(L)'
;MLKTIARWLAIAVVLFLIALALFYREGAGWRWLTKGGWHTTARISSLTPQERSWAQIAWRYVENNTQPQTGLVNGSDKQPRATLWQMGDTLIALLAARELGLVKEAEFDARLTPLLGTLNRLTLTDGGSPGRLYSTQTATPVDFSGKPAASGWSAKDMARLMLALRLTAERAPQYGEYIDKIILRWNFCPVIDKDGELWSASLQNGQRTIREELRLGDSEYAASAFRLWGFPAGKAFSPPTRHVIMYQRRLA
;
A
#
# COMPACT_ATOMS: atom_id res chain seq x y z
N MET A 1 -52.40 -32.32 24.55
CA MET A 1 -52.11 -31.49 23.36
C MET A 1 -51.34 -30.20 23.71
N LEU A 2 -51.83 -29.38 24.62
CA LEU A 2 -51.20 -28.08 24.96
C LEU A 2 -49.75 -28.22 25.51
N LYS A 3 -49.50 -29.21 26.38
CA LYS A 3 -48.14 -29.48 26.96
C LYS A 3 -47.12 -29.92 25.90
N THR A 4 -47.56 -30.59 24.84
CA THR A 4 -46.69 -31.05 23.75
C THR A 4 -46.33 -29.88 22.85
N ILE A 5 -47.26 -28.99 22.55
CA ILE A 5 -47.04 -27.78 21.76
C ILE A 5 -46.07 -26.83 22.51
N ALA A 6 -46.25 -26.63 23.81
CA ALA A 6 -45.37 -25.82 24.63
C ALA A 6 -43.93 -26.36 24.68
N ARG A 7 -43.72 -27.67 24.70
CA ARG A 7 -42.39 -28.30 24.62
C ARG A 7 -41.71 -28.05 23.27
N TRP A 8 -42.42 -28.21 22.18
CA TRP A 8 -41.85 -27.96 20.86
C TRP A 8 -41.52 -26.47 20.62
N LEU A 9 -42.34 -25.55 21.14
CA LEU A 9 -42.05 -24.11 21.13
C LEU A 9 -40.79 -23.78 21.94
N ALA A 10 -40.62 -24.36 23.15
CA ALA A 10 -39.44 -24.17 23.95
C ALA A 10 -38.16 -24.67 23.25
N ILE A 11 -38.23 -25.84 22.61
CA ILE A 11 -37.12 -26.41 21.85
C ILE A 11 -36.76 -25.50 20.66
N ALA A 12 -37.76 -25.01 19.91
CA ALA A 12 -37.54 -24.09 18.79
C ALA A 12 -36.87 -22.77 19.21
N VAL A 13 -37.29 -22.22 20.36
CA VAL A 13 -36.68 -21.00 20.92
C VAL A 13 -35.22 -21.25 21.32
N VAL A 14 -34.93 -22.38 21.98
CA VAL A 14 -33.54 -22.71 22.36
C VAL A 14 -32.67 -22.93 21.15
N LEU A 15 -33.12 -23.63 20.11
CA LEU A 15 -32.38 -23.82 18.86
C LEU A 15 -32.15 -22.49 18.13
N PHE A 16 -33.15 -21.60 18.14
CA PHE A 16 -33.00 -20.27 17.58
C PHE A 16 -31.95 -19.42 18.31
N LEU A 17 -31.95 -19.46 19.64
CA LEU A 17 -30.96 -18.77 20.47
C LEU A 17 -29.55 -19.34 20.28
N ILE A 18 -29.41 -20.66 20.15
CA ILE A 18 -28.11 -21.28 19.83
C ILE A 18 -27.63 -20.88 18.43
N ALA A 19 -28.50 -20.90 17.43
CA ALA A 19 -28.16 -20.46 16.09
C ALA A 19 -27.76 -18.97 16.06
N LEU A 20 -28.47 -18.13 16.81
CA LEU A 20 -28.17 -16.72 16.99
C LEU A 20 -26.80 -16.52 17.67
N ALA A 21 -26.52 -17.27 18.74
CA ALA A 21 -25.25 -17.22 19.46
C ALA A 21 -24.08 -17.68 18.59
N LEU A 22 -24.25 -18.73 17.79
CA LEU A 22 -23.24 -19.19 16.84
C LEU A 22 -23.02 -18.15 15.73
N PHE A 23 -24.07 -17.56 15.21
CA PHE A 23 -23.99 -16.48 14.20
C PHE A 23 -23.24 -15.25 14.71
N TYR A 24 -23.45 -14.86 15.97
CA TYR A 24 -22.71 -13.76 16.60
C TYR A 24 -21.29 -14.14 17.00
N ARG A 25 -21.06 -15.40 17.45
CA ARG A 25 -19.73 -15.89 17.83
C ARG A 25 -18.75 -15.91 16.66
N GLU A 26 -19.20 -16.23 15.46
CA GLU A 26 -18.39 -16.21 14.24
C GLU A 26 -18.20 -14.81 13.64
N GLY A 27 -18.71 -13.76 14.28
CA GLY A 27 -18.67 -12.39 13.79
C GLY A 27 -19.51 -12.17 12.52
N ALA A 28 -20.25 -13.18 12.07
CA ALA A 28 -21.07 -13.11 10.86
C ALA A 28 -22.23 -12.11 11.01
N GLY A 29 -22.86 -12.06 12.20
CA GLY A 29 -23.93 -11.12 12.51
C GLY A 29 -23.46 -9.68 12.54
N TRP A 30 -22.28 -9.44 13.13
CA TRP A 30 -21.67 -8.12 13.16
C TRP A 30 -21.24 -7.67 11.75
N ARG A 31 -20.68 -8.60 10.96
CA ARG A 31 -20.35 -8.34 9.55
C ARG A 31 -21.59 -8.09 8.68
N TRP A 32 -22.73 -8.69 8.98
CA TRP A 32 -23.98 -8.44 8.26
C TRP A 32 -24.55 -7.07 8.58
N LEU A 33 -24.57 -6.69 9.87
CA LEU A 33 -25.02 -5.36 10.33
C LEU A 33 -24.08 -4.24 9.84
N THR A 34 -22.77 -4.49 9.76
CA THR A 34 -21.80 -3.53 9.26
C THR A 34 -21.70 -3.50 7.73
N LYS A 35 -22.05 -4.58 7.02
CA LYS A 35 -22.14 -4.60 5.56
C LYS A 35 -23.33 -3.79 5.01
N GLY A 36 -24.36 -3.55 5.81
CA GLY A 36 -25.49 -2.69 5.43
C GLY A 36 -25.30 -1.20 5.73
N GLY A 37 -24.22 -0.83 6.42
CA GLY A 37 -23.97 0.54 6.83
C GLY A 37 -22.82 1.19 6.08
N TRP A 38 -23.14 2.15 5.20
CA TRP A 38 -22.18 3.15 4.70
C TRP A 38 -21.07 2.66 3.76
N HIS A 39 -21.29 1.59 2.99
CA HIS A 39 -20.54 1.44 1.76
C HIS A 39 -21.02 2.54 0.80
N THR A 40 -20.33 3.67 0.78
CA THR A 40 -20.34 4.49 -0.41
C THR A 40 -19.83 3.59 -1.53
N THR A 41 -20.75 2.97 -2.26
CA THR A 41 -20.39 2.30 -3.51
C THR A 41 -19.64 3.34 -4.32
N ALA A 42 -18.40 3.02 -4.71
CA ALA A 42 -17.65 3.89 -5.59
C ALA A 42 -18.56 4.24 -6.76
N ARG A 43 -18.67 5.52 -7.09
CA ARG A 43 -19.52 5.96 -8.19
C ARG A 43 -19.04 5.31 -9.48
N ILE A 44 -19.81 4.36 -10.01
CA ILE A 44 -19.56 3.78 -11.32
C ILE A 44 -20.27 4.69 -12.34
N SER A 45 -19.60 5.76 -12.73
CA SER A 45 -20.10 6.69 -13.76
C SER A 45 -18.92 7.28 -14.53
N SER A 46 -19.17 7.72 -15.74
CA SER A 46 -18.18 8.47 -16.51
C SER A 46 -17.78 9.76 -15.76
N LEU A 47 -16.53 10.18 -15.95
CA LEU A 47 -16.07 11.46 -15.41
C LEU A 47 -16.88 12.61 -15.96
N THR A 48 -17.26 13.54 -15.12
CA THR A 48 -17.76 14.85 -15.57
C THR A 48 -16.65 15.61 -16.32
N PRO A 49 -16.97 16.61 -17.14
CA PRO A 49 -15.97 17.44 -17.82
C PRO A 49 -14.98 18.07 -16.83
N GLN A 50 -15.46 18.49 -15.66
CA GLN A 50 -14.59 19.09 -14.62
C GLN A 50 -13.63 18.06 -14.03
N GLU A 51 -14.09 16.86 -13.69
CA GLU A 51 -13.24 15.78 -13.17
C GLU A 51 -12.20 15.34 -14.21
N ARG A 52 -12.60 15.26 -15.48
CA ARG A 52 -11.67 14.98 -16.57
C ARG A 52 -10.59 16.06 -16.68
N SER A 53 -10.96 17.32 -16.56
CA SER A 53 -10.01 18.44 -16.56
C SER A 53 -9.01 18.32 -15.40
N TRP A 54 -9.47 17.98 -14.19
CA TRP A 54 -8.58 17.77 -13.05
C TRP A 54 -7.64 16.57 -13.26
N ALA A 55 -8.16 15.48 -13.79
CA ALA A 55 -7.34 14.30 -14.09
C ALA A 55 -6.25 14.63 -15.14
N GLN A 56 -6.58 15.41 -16.16
CA GLN A 56 -5.62 15.87 -17.16
C GLN A 56 -4.55 16.82 -16.56
N ILE A 57 -4.93 17.67 -15.61
CA ILE A 57 -3.97 18.55 -14.90
C ILE A 57 -3.01 17.70 -14.07
N ALA A 58 -3.54 16.71 -13.33
CA ALA A 58 -2.72 15.79 -12.55
C ALA A 58 -1.79 14.96 -13.44
N TRP A 59 -2.27 14.47 -14.57
CA TRP A 59 -1.48 13.69 -15.51
C TRP A 59 -0.33 14.49 -16.13
N ARG A 60 -0.53 15.76 -16.44
CA ARG A 60 0.54 16.65 -16.93
C ARG A 60 1.73 16.75 -15.98
N TYR A 61 1.50 16.61 -14.66
CA TYR A 61 2.61 16.52 -13.72
C TYR A 61 3.50 15.31 -14.01
N VAL A 62 2.90 14.15 -14.25
CA VAL A 62 3.63 12.93 -14.60
C VAL A 62 4.42 13.12 -15.90
N GLU A 63 3.78 13.66 -16.93
CA GLU A 63 4.43 13.91 -18.23
C GLU A 63 5.63 14.84 -18.10
N ASN A 64 5.48 15.96 -17.37
CA ASN A 64 6.51 16.98 -17.23
C ASN A 64 7.67 16.57 -16.32
N ASN A 65 7.47 15.57 -15.45
CA ASN A 65 8.44 15.16 -14.44
C ASN A 65 9.00 13.74 -14.66
N THR A 66 8.61 13.05 -15.73
CA THR A 66 9.17 11.74 -16.10
C THR A 66 10.58 11.90 -16.65
N GLN A 67 11.53 11.14 -16.12
CA GLN A 67 12.89 11.06 -16.62
C GLN A 67 13.00 10.05 -17.76
N PRO A 68 13.43 10.48 -18.97
CA PRO A 68 13.41 9.61 -20.16
C PRO A 68 14.27 8.33 -20.01
N GLN A 69 15.40 8.42 -19.29
CA GLN A 69 16.36 7.33 -19.16
C GLN A 69 15.89 6.23 -18.21
N THR A 70 15.10 6.59 -17.20
CA THR A 70 14.71 5.67 -16.13
C THR A 70 13.21 5.37 -16.09
N GLY A 71 12.39 6.23 -16.70
CA GLY A 71 10.93 6.17 -16.55
C GLY A 71 10.44 6.62 -15.16
N LEU A 72 11.34 6.97 -14.24
CA LEU A 72 10.98 7.48 -12.91
C LEU A 72 10.42 8.90 -13.01
N VAL A 73 9.43 9.19 -12.15
CA VAL A 73 8.85 10.53 -12.03
C VAL A 73 9.43 11.24 -10.82
N ASN A 74 9.79 12.51 -10.96
CA ASN A 74 10.25 13.32 -9.83
C ASN A 74 9.17 13.39 -8.74
N GLY A 75 9.57 13.23 -7.50
CA GLY A 75 8.66 13.32 -6.36
C GLY A 75 8.16 14.74 -6.06
N SER A 76 8.85 15.74 -6.57
CA SER A 76 8.46 17.16 -6.57
C SER A 76 8.85 17.80 -7.88
N ASP A 77 8.14 18.85 -8.31
CA ASP A 77 8.40 19.51 -9.60
C ASP A 77 9.86 19.91 -9.74
N LYS A 78 10.47 19.50 -10.84
CA LYS A 78 11.88 19.79 -11.21
C LYS A 78 12.93 19.32 -10.20
N GLN A 79 12.57 18.52 -9.19
CA GLN A 79 13.53 17.94 -8.25
C GLN A 79 13.79 16.47 -8.63
N PRO A 80 14.97 16.13 -9.20
CA PRO A 80 15.21 14.80 -9.79
C PRO A 80 15.48 13.72 -8.72
N ARG A 81 14.56 13.52 -7.81
CA ARG A 81 14.58 12.49 -6.78
C ARG A 81 13.17 12.02 -6.44
N ALA A 82 13.05 10.76 -6.01
CA ALA A 82 11.81 10.16 -5.55
C ALA A 82 12.06 9.11 -4.47
N THR A 83 11.17 9.04 -3.50
CA THR A 83 11.10 7.95 -2.53
C THR A 83 10.41 6.73 -3.15
N LEU A 84 10.53 5.56 -2.51
CA LEU A 84 9.76 4.36 -2.93
C LEU A 84 8.25 4.61 -2.86
N TRP A 85 7.78 5.43 -1.91
CA TRP A 85 6.39 5.84 -1.85
C TRP A 85 5.94 6.51 -3.14
N GLN A 86 6.69 7.51 -3.59
CA GLN A 86 6.38 8.27 -4.81
C GLN A 86 6.51 7.43 -6.08
N MET A 87 7.42 6.45 -6.10
CA MET A 87 7.49 5.46 -7.18
C MET A 87 6.23 4.58 -7.21
N GLY A 88 5.72 4.18 -6.06
CA GLY A 88 4.43 3.51 -5.94
C GLY A 88 3.27 4.37 -6.42
N ASP A 89 3.25 5.66 -6.06
CA ASP A 89 2.24 6.62 -6.54
C ASP A 89 2.29 6.77 -8.06
N THR A 90 3.48 6.75 -8.66
CA THR A 90 3.65 6.79 -10.12
C THR A 90 2.99 5.59 -10.81
N LEU A 91 3.18 4.38 -10.29
CA LEU A 91 2.52 3.16 -10.82
C LEU A 91 0.99 3.26 -10.72
N ILE A 92 0.49 3.71 -9.58
CA ILE A 92 -0.96 3.89 -9.36
C ILE A 92 -1.51 4.98 -10.29
N ALA A 93 -0.79 6.10 -10.45
CA ALA A 93 -1.18 7.17 -11.35
C ALA A 93 -1.23 6.70 -12.82
N LEU A 94 -0.28 5.87 -13.24
CA LEU A 94 -0.24 5.30 -14.59
C LEU A 94 -1.41 4.34 -14.82
N LEU A 95 -1.73 3.45 -13.85
CA LEU A 95 -2.92 2.60 -13.90
C LEU A 95 -4.19 3.45 -13.98
N ALA A 96 -4.32 4.46 -13.13
CA ALA A 96 -5.47 5.36 -13.13
C ALA A 96 -5.61 6.12 -14.47
N ALA A 97 -4.52 6.61 -15.04
CA ALA A 97 -4.53 7.31 -16.32
C ALA A 97 -5.04 6.42 -17.46
N ARG A 98 -4.65 5.14 -17.47
CA ARG A 98 -5.18 4.15 -18.42
C ARG A 98 -6.68 3.92 -18.21
N GLU A 99 -7.11 3.64 -16.98
CA GLU A 99 -8.52 3.38 -16.64
C GLU A 99 -9.44 4.59 -16.93
N LEU A 100 -8.92 5.81 -16.78
CA LEU A 100 -9.64 7.05 -17.09
C LEU A 100 -9.58 7.42 -18.58
N GLY A 101 -8.87 6.65 -19.40
CA GLY A 101 -8.69 6.91 -20.82
C GLY A 101 -7.89 8.18 -21.13
N LEU A 102 -6.97 8.56 -20.22
CA LEU A 102 -6.01 9.65 -20.43
C LEU A 102 -4.82 9.18 -21.27
N VAL A 103 -4.42 7.92 -21.12
CA VAL A 103 -3.38 7.26 -21.92
C VAL A 103 -3.96 6.04 -22.61
N LYS A 104 -3.46 5.75 -23.81
CA LYS A 104 -3.78 4.53 -24.56
C LYS A 104 -2.89 3.38 -24.11
N GLU A 105 -3.29 2.13 -24.44
CA GLU A 105 -2.53 0.92 -24.04
C GLU A 105 -1.07 0.98 -24.50
N ALA A 106 -0.80 1.38 -25.74
CA ALA A 106 0.56 1.49 -26.25
C ALA A 106 1.42 2.52 -25.47
N GLU A 107 0.83 3.63 -25.03
CA GLU A 107 1.51 4.61 -24.19
C GLU A 107 1.71 4.08 -22.76
N PHE A 108 0.71 3.38 -22.22
CA PHE A 108 0.81 2.71 -20.92
C PHE A 108 2.00 1.75 -20.91
N ASP A 109 2.12 0.87 -21.89
CA ASP A 109 3.23 -0.07 -22.01
C ASP A 109 4.58 0.63 -22.21
N ALA A 110 4.62 1.68 -23.05
CA ALA A 110 5.83 2.47 -23.30
C ALA A 110 6.35 3.18 -22.04
N ARG A 111 5.46 3.53 -21.09
CA ARG A 111 5.84 4.15 -19.81
C ARG A 111 6.12 3.10 -18.73
N LEU A 112 5.33 2.03 -18.65
CA LEU A 112 5.46 1.00 -17.63
C LEU A 112 6.75 0.18 -17.78
N THR A 113 7.10 -0.20 -19.01
CA THR A 113 8.27 -1.05 -19.27
C THR A 113 9.59 -0.45 -18.75
N PRO A 114 10.00 0.79 -19.09
CA PRO A 114 11.22 1.36 -18.55
C PRO A 114 11.16 1.59 -17.04
N LEU A 115 10.00 1.93 -16.49
CA LEU A 115 9.80 2.10 -15.06
C LEU A 115 10.06 0.78 -14.31
N LEU A 116 9.42 -0.32 -14.70
CA LEU A 116 9.65 -1.64 -14.10
C LEU A 116 11.10 -2.10 -14.30
N GLY A 117 11.66 -1.85 -15.48
CA GLY A 117 13.08 -2.13 -15.77
C GLY A 117 14.02 -1.41 -14.82
N THR A 118 13.73 -0.17 -14.48
CA THR A 118 14.50 0.61 -13.50
C THR A 118 14.30 0.07 -12.09
N LEU A 119 13.06 -0.21 -11.67
CA LEU A 119 12.78 -0.80 -10.36
C LEU A 119 13.50 -2.13 -10.15
N ASN A 120 13.61 -2.95 -11.20
CA ASN A 120 14.36 -4.21 -11.14
C ASN A 120 15.89 -4.01 -11.00
N ARG A 121 16.42 -2.87 -11.39
CA ARG A 121 17.86 -2.56 -11.33
C ARG A 121 18.24 -1.56 -10.25
N LEU A 122 17.31 -1.13 -9.40
CA LEU A 122 17.62 -0.21 -8.29
C LEU A 122 18.81 -0.72 -7.48
N THR A 123 19.74 0.16 -7.17
CA THR A 123 20.83 -0.13 -6.24
C THR A 123 20.24 -0.39 -4.86
N LEU A 124 20.50 -1.57 -4.31
CA LEU A 124 20.03 -1.94 -2.98
C LEU A 124 20.99 -1.42 -1.90
N THR A 125 20.50 -1.29 -0.68
CA THR A 125 21.34 -1.01 0.51
C THR A 125 22.23 -2.20 0.83
N ASP A 126 23.21 -2.03 1.73
CA ASP A 126 24.11 -3.10 2.20
C ASP A 126 23.36 -4.31 2.75
N GLY A 127 22.12 -4.12 3.25
CA GLY A 127 21.25 -5.21 3.69
C GLY A 127 20.45 -5.89 2.58
N GLY A 128 20.61 -5.47 1.33
CA GLY A 128 19.87 -6.02 0.17
C GLY A 128 18.41 -5.53 0.05
N SER A 129 18.02 -4.55 0.86
CA SER A 129 16.71 -3.89 0.76
C SER A 129 16.79 -2.65 -0.14
N PRO A 130 15.69 -2.24 -0.80
CA PRO A 130 15.66 -0.96 -1.48
C PRO A 130 15.90 0.20 -0.51
N GLY A 131 16.64 1.20 -0.97
CA GLY A 131 16.89 2.43 -0.23
C GLY A 131 15.64 3.31 -0.15
N ARG A 132 15.70 4.34 0.69
CA ARG A 132 14.59 5.25 0.95
C ARG A 132 14.35 6.25 -0.18
N LEU A 133 15.43 6.75 -0.81
CA LEU A 133 15.40 7.85 -1.76
C LEU A 133 16.41 7.62 -2.89
N TYR A 134 15.97 7.88 -4.11
CA TYR A 134 16.78 7.72 -5.31
C TYR A 134 16.75 8.96 -6.19
N SER A 135 17.85 9.20 -6.91
CA SER A 135 17.83 10.08 -8.07
C SER A 135 16.92 9.50 -9.14
N THR A 136 16.00 10.30 -9.66
CA THR A 136 15.13 9.85 -10.75
C THR A 136 15.86 9.80 -12.09
N GLN A 137 16.96 10.55 -12.24
CA GLN A 137 17.78 10.55 -13.45
C GLN A 137 18.66 9.31 -13.58
N THR A 138 19.26 8.86 -12.46
CA THR A 138 20.27 7.79 -12.47
C THR A 138 19.84 6.51 -11.78
N ALA A 139 18.69 6.52 -11.05
CA ALA A 139 18.22 5.43 -10.20
C ALA A 139 19.22 5.00 -9.11
N THR A 140 20.13 5.88 -8.71
CA THR A 140 21.10 5.67 -7.64
C THR A 140 20.62 6.28 -6.32
N PRO A 141 21.00 5.72 -5.15
CA PRO A 141 20.63 6.28 -3.86
C PRO A 141 21.17 7.70 -3.67
N VAL A 142 20.34 8.58 -3.11
CA VAL A 142 20.70 9.96 -2.76
C VAL A 142 20.17 10.32 -1.38
N ASP A 143 20.76 11.36 -0.78
CA ASP A 143 20.22 11.99 0.42
C ASP A 143 19.10 13.00 0.08
N PHE A 144 18.52 13.61 1.11
CA PHE A 144 17.47 14.63 0.93
C PHE A 144 17.97 15.93 0.30
N SER A 145 19.29 16.14 0.18
CA SER A 145 19.86 17.25 -0.59
C SER A 145 20.07 16.90 -2.06
N GLY A 146 19.88 15.63 -2.45
CA GLY A 146 20.11 15.10 -3.79
C GLY A 146 21.55 14.66 -4.05
N LYS A 147 22.41 14.64 -3.03
CA LYS A 147 23.78 14.15 -3.17
C LYS A 147 23.81 12.63 -3.10
N PRO A 148 24.73 11.96 -3.85
CA PRO A 148 24.91 10.52 -3.76
C PRO A 148 25.21 10.07 -2.32
N ALA A 149 24.29 9.33 -1.73
CA ALA A 149 24.42 8.78 -0.38
C ALA A 149 23.35 7.73 -0.12
N ALA A 150 23.66 6.74 0.71
CA ALA A 150 22.63 5.85 1.25
C ALA A 150 21.79 6.61 2.30
N SER A 151 20.46 6.45 2.24
CA SER A 151 19.51 7.12 3.16
C SER A 151 18.81 6.15 4.13
N GLY A 152 19.22 4.86 4.17
CA GLY A 152 18.53 3.80 4.89
C GLY A 152 17.32 3.25 4.10
N TRP A 153 16.36 2.65 4.79
CA TRP A 153 15.13 2.11 4.20
C TRP A 153 13.90 2.54 5.00
N SER A 154 12.73 2.44 4.39
CA SER A 154 11.45 2.78 5.00
C SER A 154 10.46 1.65 4.72
N ALA A 155 10.00 0.96 5.79
CA ALA A 155 9.00 -0.09 5.68
C ALA A 155 7.71 0.43 5.04
N LYS A 156 7.25 1.61 5.43
CA LYS A 156 6.05 2.24 4.90
C LYS A 156 6.17 2.58 3.41
N ASP A 157 7.29 3.18 2.99
CA ASP A 157 7.49 3.54 1.59
C ASP A 157 7.62 2.30 0.71
N MET A 158 8.30 1.26 1.23
CA MET A 158 8.39 -0.05 0.58
C MET A 158 7.01 -0.70 0.44
N ALA A 159 6.19 -0.65 1.48
CA ALA A 159 4.83 -1.15 1.48
C ALA A 159 3.97 -0.47 0.38
N ARG A 160 4.11 0.85 0.21
CA ARG A 160 3.41 1.60 -0.85
C ARG A 160 3.80 1.10 -2.25
N LEU A 161 5.10 0.91 -2.49
CA LEU A 161 5.57 0.39 -3.76
C LEU A 161 5.13 -1.07 -3.98
N MET A 162 5.20 -1.92 -2.94
CA MET A 162 4.73 -3.31 -3.00
C MET A 162 3.23 -3.40 -3.33
N LEU A 163 2.40 -2.56 -2.70
CA LEU A 163 0.97 -2.48 -3.02
C LEU A 163 0.75 -2.06 -4.48
N ALA A 164 1.46 -1.05 -4.94
CA ALA A 164 1.36 -0.57 -6.31
C ALA A 164 1.80 -1.63 -7.34
N LEU A 165 2.88 -2.37 -7.06
CA LEU A 165 3.34 -3.49 -7.88
C LEU A 165 2.29 -4.62 -7.93
N ARG A 166 1.68 -4.95 -6.78
CA ARG A 166 0.61 -5.95 -6.73
C ARG A 166 -0.60 -5.54 -7.58
N LEU A 167 -1.06 -4.30 -7.43
CA LEU A 167 -2.14 -3.76 -8.26
C LEU A 167 -1.78 -3.75 -9.75
N THR A 168 -0.52 -3.44 -10.08
CA THR A 168 -0.04 -3.47 -11.47
C THR A 168 -0.06 -4.89 -12.03
N ALA A 169 0.39 -5.89 -11.27
CA ALA A 169 0.33 -7.29 -11.68
C ALA A 169 -1.12 -7.79 -11.89
N GLU A 170 -2.06 -7.33 -11.08
CA GLU A 170 -3.48 -7.68 -11.22
C GLU A 170 -4.16 -6.99 -12.42
N ARG A 171 -3.78 -5.75 -12.73
CA ARG A 171 -4.38 -4.95 -13.81
C ARG A 171 -3.67 -5.07 -15.16
N ALA A 172 -2.43 -5.56 -15.15
CA ALA A 172 -1.59 -5.81 -16.33
C ALA A 172 -0.86 -7.14 -16.15
N PRO A 173 -1.57 -8.31 -16.24
CA PRO A 173 -1.04 -9.63 -15.91
C PRO A 173 0.19 -10.04 -16.74
N GLN A 174 0.35 -9.49 -17.94
CA GLN A 174 1.52 -9.71 -18.80
C GLN A 174 2.84 -9.28 -18.15
N TYR A 175 2.79 -8.41 -17.12
CA TYR A 175 3.96 -7.97 -16.34
C TYR A 175 4.14 -8.74 -15.03
N GLY A 176 3.23 -9.66 -14.67
CA GLY A 176 3.20 -10.33 -13.36
C GLY A 176 4.51 -10.99 -13.00
N GLU A 177 5.02 -11.90 -13.85
CA GLU A 177 6.30 -12.59 -13.61
C GLU A 177 7.49 -11.64 -13.46
N TYR A 178 7.47 -10.53 -14.20
CA TYR A 178 8.54 -9.55 -14.10
C TYR A 178 8.47 -8.78 -12.78
N ILE A 179 7.27 -8.47 -12.31
CA ILE A 179 7.02 -7.84 -11.00
C ILE A 179 7.44 -8.78 -9.86
N ASP A 180 7.13 -10.07 -9.96
CA ASP A 180 7.59 -11.06 -8.98
C ASP A 180 9.13 -11.08 -8.89
N LYS A 181 9.84 -11.01 -10.03
CA LYS A 181 11.31 -10.91 -10.04
C LYS A 181 11.83 -9.67 -9.33
N ILE A 182 11.13 -8.53 -9.42
CA ILE A 182 11.51 -7.31 -8.68
C ILE A 182 11.44 -7.57 -7.17
N ILE A 183 10.35 -8.14 -6.69
CA ILE A 183 10.13 -8.40 -5.26
C ILE A 183 11.09 -9.47 -4.74
N LEU A 184 11.29 -10.56 -5.47
CA LEU A 184 12.19 -11.67 -5.07
C LEU A 184 13.66 -11.25 -4.98
N ARG A 185 14.04 -10.15 -5.60
CA ARG A 185 15.39 -9.60 -5.52
C ARG A 185 15.68 -8.91 -4.18
N TRP A 186 14.65 -8.51 -3.43
CA TRP A 186 14.80 -7.74 -2.21
C TRP A 186 14.95 -8.63 -0.98
N ASN A 187 15.85 -8.23 -0.07
CA ASN A 187 15.93 -8.82 1.25
C ASN A 187 15.00 -8.08 2.22
N PHE A 188 14.03 -8.79 2.76
CA PHE A 188 13.06 -8.24 3.70
C PHE A 188 13.46 -8.42 5.18
N CYS A 189 14.49 -9.22 5.49
CA CYS A 189 14.91 -9.47 6.87
C CYS A 189 15.23 -8.20 7.69
N PRO A 190 15.78 -7.11 7.11
CA PRO A 190 15.97 -5.88 7.87
C PRO A 190 14.68 -5.07 8.09
N VAL A 191 13.62 -5.39 7.36
CA VAL A 191 12.38 -4.61 7.29
C VAL A 191 11.25 -5.23 8.08
N ILE A 192 11.16 -6.55 8.11
CA ILE A 192 10.19 -7.32 8.89
C ILE A 192 10.92 -8.36 9.71
N ASP A 193 10.64 -8.40 10.99
CA ASP A 193 11.28 -9.38 11.89
C ASP A 193 10.47 -10.68 12.02
N LYS A 194 11.01 -11.63 12.80
CA LYS A 194 10.39 -12.93 13.06
C LYS A 194 9.04 -12.85 13.78
N ASP A 195 8.78 -11.74 14.46
CA ASP A 195 7.56 -11.49 15.22
C ASP A 195 6.50 -10.75 14.39
N GLY A 196 6.85 -10.34 13.16
CA GLY A 196 5.96 -9.62 12.25
C GLY A 196 5.84 -8.13 12.55
N GLU A 197 6.83 -7.56 13.21
CA GLU A 197 7.00 -6.12 13.40
C GLU A 197 7.76 -5.51 12.21
N LEU A 198 7.45 -4.28 11.86
CA LEU A 198 8.04 -3.58 10.73
C LEU A 198 9.05 -2.54 11.19
N TRP A 199 10.20 -2.49 10.52
CA TRP A 199 11.33 -1.67 10.90
C TRP A 199 11.78 -0.77 9.75
N SER A 200 12.07 0.48 10.09
CA SER A 200 12.66 1.47 9.19
C SER A 200 14.03 1.91 9.70
N ALA A 201 14.94 2.25 8.80
CA ALA A 201 16.23 2.80 9.15
C ALA A 201 16.46 4.15 8.48
N SER A 202 17.08 5.06 9.20
CA SER A 202 17.66 6.28 8.65
C SER A 202 19.19 6.23 8.78
N LEU A 203 19.87 6.75 7.77
CA LEU A 203 21.32 6.91 7.79
C LEU A 203 21.64 8.40 7.69
N GLN A 204 22.28 8.95 8.71
CA GLN A 204 22.70 10.35 8.77
C GLN A 204 24.13 10.42 9.28
N ASN A 205 25.03 11.10 8.56
CA ASN A 205 26.45 11.26 8.93
C ASN A 205 27.14 9.92 9.25
N GLY A 206 26.82 8.85 8.52
CA GLY A 206 27.36 7.51 8.76
C GLY A 206 26.74 6.75 9.94
N GLN A 207 25.86 7.38 10.71
CA GLN A 207 25.16 6.72 11.82
C GLN A 207 23.80 6.17 11.35
N ARG A 208 23.59 4.86 11.62
CA ARG A 208 22.32 4.18 11.33
C ARG A 208 21.45 4.20 12.58
N THR A 209 20.23 4.71 12.44
CA THR A 209 19.19 4.63 13.47
C THR A 209 18.06 3.75 12.94
N ILE A 210 17.77 2.66 13.66
CA ILE A 210 16.67 1.73 13.35
C ILE A 210 15.50 2.06 14.28
N ARG A 211 14.30 2.12 13.74
CA ARG A 211 13.06 2.38 14.49
C ARG A 211 11.95 1.48 13.99
N GLU A 212 11.16 0.97 14.92
CA GLU A 212 9.92 0.28 14.59
C GLU A 212 8.90 1.25 13.97
N GLU A 213 8.14 0.76 13.00
CA GLU A 213 7.05 1.51 12.37
C GLU A 213 5.78 1.34 13.23
N LEU A 214 5.59 2.26 14.18
CA LEU A 214 4.50 2.19 15.19
C LEU A 214 3.43 3.25 15.01
N ARG A 215 3.52 4.08 13.98
CA ARG A 215 2.53 5.15 13.79
C ARG A 215 1.19 4.54 13.39
N LEU A 216 0.14 4.87 14.16
CA LEU A 216 -1.23 4.46 13.90
C LEU A 216 -1.66 4.86 12.48
N GLY A 217 -2.23 3.93 11.75
CA GLY A 217 -2.59 4.07 10.34
C GLY A 217 -1.44 3.71 9.38
N ASP A 218 -0.23 4.19 9.62
CA ASP A 218 0.96 3.87 8.79
C ASP A 218 1.39 2.41 8.97
N SER A 219 1.38 1.92 10.21
CA SER A 219 1.76 0.55 10.55
C SER A 219 0.78 -0.47 9.96
N GLU A 220 -0.52 -0.27 10.13
CA GLU A 220 -1.56 -1.15 9.60
C GLU A 220 -1.60 -1.12 8.07
N TYR A 221 -1.38 0.06 7.47
CA TYR A 221 -1.26 0.19 6.03
C TYR A 221 -0.08 -0.63 5.50
N ALA A 222 1.08 -0.45 6.10
CA ALA A 222 2.28 -1.17 5.71
C ALA A 222 2.11 -2.69 5.90
N ALA A 223 1.61 -3.12 7.07
CA ALA A 223 1.34 -4.53 7.35
C ALA A 223 0.37 -5.15 6.34
N SER A 224 -0.66 -4.41 5.92
CA SER A 224 -1.60 -4.87 4.89
C SER A 224 -0.91 -5.14 3.57
N ALA A 225 -0.02 -4.25 3.12
CA ALA A 225 0.73 -4.42 1.88
C ALA A 225 1.71 -5.62 1.97
N PHE A 226 2.43 -5.78 3.08
CA PHE A 226 3.32 -6.92 3.29
C PHE A 226 2.54 -8.25 3.27
N ARG A 227 1.36 -8.30 3.90
CA ARG A 227 0.50 -9.49 3.92
C ARG A 227 -0.02 -9.88 2.54
N LEU A 228 -0.28 -8.93 1.63
CA LEU A 228 -0.64 -9.22 0.24
C LEU A 228 0.44 -9.99 -0.52
N TRP A 229 1.69 -9.92 -0.06
CA TRP A 229 2.84 -10.66 -0.60
C TRP A 229 3.22 -11.88 0.25
N GLY A 230 2.37 -12.26 1.22
CA GLY A 230 2.55 -13.46 2.05
C GLY A 230 3.46 -13.29 3.26
N PHE A 231 3.89 -12.08 3.59
CA PHE A 231 4.70 -11.82 4.79
C PHE A 231 3.85 -11.84 6.07
N PRO A 232 4.35 -12.42 7.17
CA PRO A 232 3.61 -12.53 8.43
C PRO A 232 3.66 -11.22 9.26
N ALA A 233 3.16 -10.12 8.73
CA ALA A 233 3.17 -8.80 9.39
C ALA A 233 2.03 -8.63 10.42
N GLY A 234 1.79 -9.65 11.26
CA GLY A 234 0.64 -9.69 12.17
C GLY A 234 0.70 -8.67 13.31
N LYS A 235 1.86 -8.50 13.94
CA LYS A 235 2.04 -7.54 15.04
C LYS A 235 1.95 -6.09 14.56
N ALA A 236 2.55 -5.76 13.43
CA ALA A 236 2.47 -4.43 12.84
C ALA A 236 1.04 -4.03 12.44
N PHE A 237 0.13 -4.99 12.29
CA PHE A 237 -1.28 -4.72 12.01
C PHE A 237 -2.07 -4.21 13.23
N SER A 238 -1.55 -4.38 14.42
CA SER A 238 -2.18 -3.96 15.67
C SER A 238 -1.16 -3.25 16.59
N PRO A 239 -0.67 -2.07 16.17
CA PRO A 239 0.31 -1.34 16.94
C PRO A 239 -0.25 -0.92 18.31
N PRO A 240 0.58 -0.84 19.35
CA PRO A 240 0.13 -0.37 20.65
C PRO A 240 -0.35 1.07 20.57
N THR A 241 -1.58 1.33 20.99
CA THR A 241 -2.17 2.67 21.00
C THR A 241 -2.15 3.29 22.39
N ARG A 242 -1.75 4.55 22.48
CA ARG A 242 -1.93 5.37 23.68
C ARG A 242 -3.19 6.20 23.52
N HIS A 243 -4.07 6.09 24.50
CA HIS A 243 -5.28 6.90 24.53
C HIS A 243 -5.03 8.22 25.25
N VAL A 244 -5.47 9.30 24.65
CA VAL A 244 -5.43 10.64 25.25
C VAL A 244 -6.87 11.13 25.44
N ILE A 245 -7.17 11.72 26.59
CA ILE A 245 -8.46 12.36 26.82
C ILE A 245 -8.34 13.83 26.40
N MET A 246 -9.07 14.21 25.36
CA MET A 246 -9.20 15.61 24.94
C MET A 246 -10.67 15.98 24.87
N TYR A 247 -11.02 17.12 25.44
CA TYR A 247 -12.42 17.61 25.51
C TYR A 247 -13.40 16.52 25.98
N GLN A 248 -13.03 15.79 27.05
CA GLN A 248 -13.79 14.66 27.62
C GLN A 248 -14.02 13.48 26.65
N ARG A 249 -13.35 13.43 25.53
CA ARG A 249 -13.38 12.31 24.58
C ARG A 249 -12.06 11.55 24.63
N ARG A 250 -12.16 10.21 24.61
CA ARG A 250 -11.01 9.32 24.46
C ARG A 250 -10.62 9.25 22.99
N LEU A 251 -9.40 9.67 22.68
CA LEU A 251 -8.79 9.56 21.34
C LEU A 251 -7.73 8.46 21.37
N ALA A 252 -7.64 7.68 20.27
CA ALA A 252 -6.61 6.67 20.08
C ALA A 252 -5.39 7.25 19.36
#